data_252bd5894efb22abbc0cc044572041df
#
_entry.id   252bd5894efb22abbc0cc044572041df
#
_cell.length_a   1.000
_cell.length_b   1.000
_cell.length_c   1.000
_cell.angle_alpha   90.00
_cell.angle_beta   90.00
_cell.angle_gamma   90.00
#
_symmetry.space_group_name_H-M   'P 1'
#
loop_
_entity.id
_entity.type
_entity.pdbx_description
1 polymer ?
#
loop_
_entity_poly.entity_id
_entity_poly.type
_entity_poly.pdbx_seq_one_letter_code
_entity_poly.pdbx_strand_id
1 'polypeptide(L)'
;MSTDALLLFGAATAVLFAVVVTVEGARRPGYDAAYHTGSELELGPGGWIQRANFLLAGAGFAAVAIGVQRALDTTTGAVLLAIAAAGLLVAAIFAPDPVRGFPPGASTRSARSETFHAKLHDLSGPLLAVALLGACLAVAPRLAEPWATYTLVTAAIGVITTVWLIAAYHRDAAHTGLAQRAFLATYWLWITVLSLHLAAR
;
A
#
# COMPACT_ATOMS: atom_id res chain seq x y z
N MET A 1 -10.80 22.09 1.11
CA MET A 1 -10.49 21.35 2.34
C MET A 1 -9.28 21.99 3.01
N SER A 2 -9.27 22.13 4.34
CA SER A 2 -8.10 22.52 5.12
C SER A 2 -6.98 21.49 5.01
N THR A 3 -5.76 21.87 5.36
CA THR A 3 -4.62 20.92 5.40
C THR A 3 -4.88 19.78 6.35
N ASP A 4 -5.41 20.08 7.55
CA ASP A 4 -5.75 19.07 8.56
C ASP A 4 -6.80 18.07 8.06
N ALA A 5 -7.86 18.57 7.39
CA ALA A 5 -8.89 17.70 6.84
C ALA A 5 -8.35 16.75 5.75
N LEU A 6 -7.38 17.18 4.93
CA LEU A 6 -6.70 16.33 3.96
C LEU A 6 -5.86 15.24 4.64
N LEU A 7 -5.09 15.62 5.65
CA LEU A 7 -4.24 14.71 6.42
C LEU A 7 -5.07 13.68 7.20
N LEU A 8 -6.13 14.13 7.90
CA LEU A 8 -7.02 13.24 8.64
C LEU A 8 -7.78 12.28 7.72
N PHE A 9 -8.21 12.73 6.54
CA PHE A 9 -8.80 11.84 5.54
C PHE A 9 -7.81 10.75 5.10
N GLY A 10 -6.55 11.13 4.83
CA GLY A 10 -5.51 10.16 4.49
C GLY A 10 -5.23 9.17 5.61
N ALA A 11 -5.13 9.61 6.86
CA ALA A 11 -4.97 8.73 8.02
C ALA A 11 -6.14 7.74 8.15
N ALA A 12 -7.38 8.24 8.02
CA ALA A 12 -8.58 7.41 8.13
C ALA A 12 -8.64 6.33 7.03
N THR A 13 -8.33 6.70 5.77
CA THR A 13 -8.33 5.74 4.66
C THR A 13 -7.21 4.73 4.77
N ALA A 14 -6.04 5.10 5.33
CA ALA A 14 -4.95 4.16 5.58
C ALA A 14 -5.34 3.11 6.64
N VAL A 15 -5.97 3.54 7.73
CA VAL A 15 -6.49 2.61 8.76
C VAL A 15 -7.59 1.73 8.17
N LEU A 16 -8.54 2.31 7.43
CA LEU A 16 -9.63 1.57 6.79
C LEU A 16 -9.08 0.49 5.84
N PHE A 17 -8.04 0.83 5.06
CA PHE A 17 -7.40 -0.13 4.15
C PHE A 17 -6.92 -1.38 4.90
N ALA A 18 -6.21 -1.20 6.00
CA ALA A 18 -5.70 -2.30 6.81
C ALA A 18 -6.82 -3.15 7.42
N VAL A 19 -7.89 -2.50 7.91
CA VAL A 19 -9.07 -3.17 8.46
C VAL A 19 -9.76 -4.01 7.37
N VAL A 20 -10.02 -3.44 6.20
CA VAL A 20 -10.69 -4.13 5.09
C VAL A 20 -9.88 -5.35 4.63
N VAL A 21 -8.57 -5.20 4.38
CA VAL A 21 -7.71 -6.33 3.99
C VAL A 21 -7.74 -7.45 5.02
N THR A 22 -7.75 -7.09 6.31
CA THR A 22 -7.76 -8.07 7.40
C THR A 22 -9.11 -8.78 7.49
N VAL A 23 -10.21 -8.03 7.50
CA VAL A 23 -11.55 -8.58 7.63
C VAL A 23 -11.94 -9.41 6.39
N GLU A 24 -11.70 -8.89 5.19
CA GLU A 24 -11.97 -9.63 3.96
C GLU A 24 -11.10 -10.89 3.86
N GLY A 25 -9.82 -10.80 4.20
CA GLY A 25 -8.93 -11.96 4.22
C GLY A 25 -9.41 -13.06 5.18
N ALA A 26 -9.96 -12.69 6.34
CA ALA A 26 -10.50 -13.64 7.31
C ALA A 26 -11.85 -14.26 6.89
N ARG A 27 -12.62 -13.59 6.03
CA ARG A 27 -13.98 -14.00 5.63
C ARG A 27 -14.04 -14.76 4.30
N ARG A 28 -13.00 -14.64 3.45
CA ARG A 28 -13.01 -15.19 2.10
C ARG A 28 -12.69 -16.70 2.10
N PRO A 29 -13.60 -17.54 1.62
CA PRO A 29 -13.32 -18.98 1.50
C PRO A 29 -12.13 -19.24 0.59
N GLY A 30 -11.21 -20.10 1.04
CA GLY A 30 -10.02 -20.48 0.29
C GLY A 30 -8.88 -19.44 0.27
N TYR A 31 -9.05 -18.30 0.93
CA TYR A 31 -8.00 -17.31 1.09
C TYR A 31 -7.13 -17.63 2.31
N ASP A 32 -5.83 -17.78 2.08
CA ASP A 32 -4.83 -17.91 3.14
C ASP A 32 -4.03 -16.61 3.24
N ALA A 33 -4.23 -15.86 4.33
CA ALA A 33 -3.58 -14.58 4.56
C ALA A 33 -2.05 -14.66 4.70
N ALA A 34 -1.49 -15.81 5.01
CA ALA A 34 -0.05 -16.01 5.03
C ALA A 34 0.53 -16.12 3.62
N TYR A 35 -0.19 -16.75 2.71
CA TYR A 35 0.25 -17.06 1.36
C TYR A 35 -0.26 -16.05 0.32
N HIS A 36 -1.57 -15.76 0.31
CA HIS A 36 -2.18 -14.88 -0.67
C HIS A 36 -1.94 -13.41 -0.34
N THR A 37 -1.68 -12.62 -1.39
CA THR A 37 -1.51 -11.17 -1.28
C THR A 37 -2.86 -10.47 -1.07
N GLY A 38 -2.84 -9.28 -0.46
CA GLY A 38 -4.06 -8.49 -0.26
C GLY A 38 -4.74 -8.08 -1.56
N SER A 39 -4.00 -7.98 -2.67
CA SER A 39 -4.56 -7.69 -3.99
C SER A 39 -5.35 -8.85 -4.58
N GLU A 40 -5.03 -10.09 -4.23
CA GLU A 40 -5.82 -11.25 -4.67
C GLU A 40 -7.25 -11.21 -4.12
N LEU A 41 -7.53 -10.43 -3.05
CA LEU A 41 -8.90 -10.16 -2.57
C LEU A 41 -9.78 -9.43 -3.60
N GLU A 42 -9.21 -8.86 -4.66
CA GLU A 42 -9.98 -8.30 -5.79
C GLU A 42 -10.64 -9.38 -6.64
N LEU A 43 -10.22 -10.63 -6.49
CA LEU A 43 -10.71 -11.74 -7.29
C LEU A 43 -11.99 -12.36 -6.71
N GLY A 44 -12.81 -12.92 -7.59
CA GLY A 44 -14.04 -13.64 -7.22
C GLY A 44 -15.17 -12.74 -6.69
N PRO A 45 -16.26 -13.36 -6.19
CA PRO A 45 -17.41 -12.65 -5.64
C PRO A 45 -16.99 -11.77 -4.44
N GLY A 46 -17.33 -10.48 -4.48
CA GLY A 46 -16.92 -9.52 -3.44
C GLY A 46 -15.57 -8.85 -3.70
N GLY A 47 -14.86 -9.13 -4.79
CA GLY A 47 -13.61 -8.45 -5.16
C GLY A 47 -13.75 -6.93 -5.31
N TRP A 48 -14.96 -6.44 -5.57
CA TRP A 48 -15.27 -5.02 -5.62
C TRP A 48 -14.97 -4.29 -4.29
N ILE A 49 -15.03 -4.99 -3.15
CA ILE A 49 -14.72 -4.41 -1.83
C ILE A 49 -13.24 -4.00 -1.79
N GLN A 50 -12.35 -4.89 -2.21
CA GLN A 50 -10.92 -4.58 -2.24
C GLN A 50 -10.57 -3.54 -3.31
N ARG A 51 -11.26 -3.52 -4.45
CA ARG A 51 -11.13 -2.44 -5.45
C ARG A 51 -11.53 -1.08 -4.88
N ALA A 52 -12.69 -1.02 -4.21
CA ALA A 52 -13.14 0.20 -3.53
C ALA A 52 -12.13 0.62 -2.44
N ASN A 53 -11.55 -0.34 -1.72
CA ASN A 53 -10.53 -0.10 -0.72
C ASN A 53 -9.25 0.52 -1.33
N PHE A 54 -8.78 0.02 -2.48
CA PHE A 54 -7.66 0.62 -3.22
C PHE A 54 -7.99 2.03 -3.74
N LEU A 55 -9.20 2.26 -4.26
CA LEU A 55 -9.64 3.58 -4.72
C LEU A 55 -9.62 4.60 -3.57
N LEU A 56 -10.18 4.22 -2.41
CA LEU A 56 -10.21 5.07 -1.22
C LEU A 56 -8.80 5.34 -0.68
N ALA A 57 -7.94 4.32 -0.63
CA ALA A 57 -6.55 4.50 -0.21
C ALA A 57 -5.79 5.41 -1.20
N GLY A 58 -5.98 5.25 -2.51
CA GLY A 58 -5.39 6.13 -3.51
C GLY A 58 -5.84 7.58 -3.35
N ALA A 59 -7.13 7.83 -3.14
CA ALA A 59 -7.65 9.16 -2.84
C ALA A 59 -7.07 9.74 -1.53
N GLY A 60 -6.93 8.90 -0.50
CA GLY A 60 -6.32 9.28 0.77
C GLY A 60 -4.85 9.66 0.63
N PHE A 61 -4.06 8.87 -0.10
CA PHE A 61 -2.66 9.17 -0.36
C PHE A 61 -2.48 10.45 -1.20
N ALA A 62 -3.36 10.71 -2.17
CA ALA A 62 -3.39 11.97 -2.91
C ALA A 62 -3.69 13.16 -1.98
N ALA A 63 -4.61 12.99 -1.03
CA ALA A 63 -4.89 14.00 -0.01
C ALA A 63 -3.69 14.25 0.91
N VAL A 64 -2.99 13.18 1.34
CA VAL A 64 -1.74 13.30 2.12
C VAL A 64 -0.66 14.01 1.32
N ALA A 65 -0.51 13.74 0.03
CA ALA A 65 0.46 14.44 -0.84
C ALA A 65 0.23 15.95 -0.82
N ILE A 66 -1.01 16.40 -0.95
CA ILE A 66 -1.36 17.83 -0.87
C ILE A 66 -1.14 18.35 0.55
N GLY A 67 -1.53 17.60 1.57
CA GLY A 67 -1.34 17.97 2.98
C GLY A 67 0.14 18.15 3.35
N VAL A 68 0.99 17.22 2.93
CA VAL A 68 2.44 17.24 3.15
C VAL A 68 3.09 18.41 2.42
N GLN A 69 2.70 18.68 1.16
CA GLN A 69 3.18 19.85 0.43
C GLN A 69 2.89 21.16 1.20
N ARG A 70 1.67 21.29 1.72
CA ARG A 70 1.25 22.50 2.44
C ARG A 70 1.91 22.63 3.82
N ALA A 71 2.08 21.51 4.53
CA ALA A 71 2.60 21.51 5.90
C ALA A 71 4.13 21.60 5.98
N LEU A 72 4.84 21.01 5.01
CA LEU A 72 6.31 20.83 5.06
C LEU A 72 7.06 21.51 3.91
N ASP A 73 6.37 22.08 2.93
CA ASP A 73 6.96 22.68 1.72
C ASP A 73 7.97 21.75 1.04
N THR A 74 7.55 20.49 0.78
CA THR A 74 8.38 19.48 0.14
C THR A 74 7.73 18.95 -1.15
N THR A 75 8.01 19.59 -2.28
CA THR A 75 7.48 19.20 -3.59
C THR A 75 7.89 17.76 -3.95
N THR A 76 9.14 17.37 -3.69
CA THR A 76 9.61 16.02 -3.95
C THR A 76 8.82 14.98 -3.14
N GLY A 77 8.62 15.24 -1.83
CA GLY A 77 7.84 14.34 -0.97
C GLY A 77 6.38 14.22 -1.44
N ALA A 78 5.76 15.36 -1.80
CA ALA A 78 4.39 15.39 -2.30
C ALA A 78 4.24 14.65 -3.64
N VAL A 79 5.15 14.87 -4.59
CA VAL A 79 5.12 14.16 -5.89
C VAL A 79 5.28 12.66 -5.71
N LEU A 80 6.17 12.21 -4.85
CA LEU A 80 6.37 10.78 -4.57
C LEU A 80 5.13 10.16 -3.90
N LEU A 81 4.47 10.86 -2.97
CA LEU A 81 3.19 10.43 -2.41
C LEU A 81 2.07 10.39 -3.46
N ALA A 82 2.05 11.34 -4.40
CA ALA A 82 1.10 11.31 -5.51
C ALA A 82 1.36 10.15 -6.48
N ILE A 83 2.62 9.78 -6.71
CA ILE A 83 2.99 8.58 -7.48
C ILE A 83 2.53 7.31 -6.75
N ALA A 84 2.69 7.24 -5.42
CA ALA A 84 2.17 6.14 -4.61
C ALA A 84 0.64 6.05 -4.71
N ALA A 85 -0.07 7.18 -4.65
CA ALA A 85 -1.51 7.26 -4.87
C ALA A 85 -1.91 6.72 -6.25
N ALA A 86 -1.20 7.13 -7.31
CA ALA A 86 -1.44 6.63 -8.67
C ALA A 86 -1.23 5.10 -8.76
N GLY A 87 -0.22 4.55 -8.10
CA GLY A 87 -0.01 3.11 -8.00
C GLY A 87 -1.21 2.38 -7.40
N LEU A 88 -1.79 2.90 -6.31
CA LEU A 88 -3.01 2.34 -5.70
C LEU A 88 -4.23 2.43 -6.63
N LEU A 89 -4.37 3.52 -7.39
CA LEU A 89 -5.44 3.66 -8.38
C LEU A 89 -5.26 2.69 -9.55
N VAL A 90 -4.03 2.47 -10.00
CA VAL A 90 -3.73 1.45 -11.02
C VAL A 90 -4.10 0.06 -10.50
N ALA A 91 -3.74 -0.28 -9.27
CA ALA A 91 -4.14 -1.54 -8.65
C ALA A 91 -5.67 -1.71 -8.61
N ALA A 92 -6.42 -0.64 -8.28
CA ALA A 92 -7.89 -0.68 -8.25
C ALA A 92 -8.55 -0.91 -9.61
N ILE A 93 -7.93 -0.40 -10.70
CA ILE A 93 -8.47 -0.48 -12.05
C ILE A 93 -8.11 -1.81 -12.73
N PHE A 94 -6.89 -2.28 -12.51
CA PHE A 94 -6.32 -3.45 -13.15
C PHE A 94 -6.17 -4.58 -12.13
N ALA A 95 -7.05 -5.58 -12.19
CA ALA A 95 -7.00 -6.72 -11.27
C ALA A 95 -5.86 -7.69 -11.62
N PRO A 96 -5.29 -8.42 -10.61
CA PRO A 96 -4.36 -9.51 -10.86
C PRO A 96 -5.03 -10.70 -11.54
N ASP A 97 -4.25 -11.61 -12.12
CA ASP A 97 -4.75 -12.87 -12.63
C ASP A 97 -5.09 -13.84 -11.47
N PRO A 98 -6.12 -14.70 -11.63
CA PRO A 98 -6.44 -15.73 -10.66
C PRO A 98 -5.38 -16.84 -10.67
N VAL A 99 -4.56 -16.88 -9.63
CA VAL A 99 -3.43 -17.81 -9.45
C VAL A 99 -3.40 -18.35 -8.02
N ARG A 100 -2.46 -19.24 -7.70
CA ARG A 100 -2.26 -19.79 -6.37
C ARG A 100 -3.48 -20.49 -5.76
N GLY A 101 -4.41 -20.95 -6.62
CA GLY A 101 -5.64 -21.61 -6.16
C GLY A 101 -6.71 -20.68 -5.60
N PHE A 102 -6.53 -19.36 -5.73
CA PHE A 102 -7.53 -18.37 -5.31
C PHE A 102 -8.04 -17.53 -6.50
N PRO A 103 -9.36 -17.27 -6.60
CA PRO A 103 -10.45 -17.84 -5.79
C PRO A 103 -10.58 -19.37 -5.96
N PRO A 104 -11.37 -20.07 -5.11
CA PRO A 104 -11.55 -21.52 -5.24
C PRO A 104 -11.87 -21.94 -6.68
N GLY A 105 -11.11 -22.93 -7.21
CA GLY A 105 -11.19 -23.36 -8.60
C GLY A 105 -10.22 -22.66 -9.55
N ALA A 106 -9.49 -21.65 -9.11
CA ALA A 106 -8.43 -21.04 -9.91
C ALA A 106 -7.21 -21.96 -10.07
N SER A 107 -6.37 -21.65 -11.06
CA SER A 107 -5.11 -22.37 -11.29
C SER A 107 -4.21 -22.33 -10.05
N THR A 108 -3.59 -23.46 -9.71
CA THR A 108 -2.56 -23.56 -8.66
C THR A 108 -1.18 -23.09 -9.14
N ARG A 109 -1.05 -22.59 -10.37
CA ARG A 109 0.22 -22.04 -10.87
C ARG A 109 0.72 -20.91 -10.00
N SER A 110 2.04 -20.76 -9.95
CA SER A 110 2.69 -19.60 -9.35
C SER A 110 2.27 -18.31 -10.08
N ALA A 111 2.33 -17.19 -9.35
CA ALA A 111 1.93 -15.88 -9.84
C ALA A 111 2.82 -15.40 -11.00
N ARG A 112 2.46 -15.75 -12.23
CA ARG A 112 2.96 -15.09 -13.44
C ARG A 112 1.81 -14.39 -14.11
N SER A 113 1.93 -13.07 -14.27
CA SER A 113 0.95 -12.25 -14.97
C SER A 113 0.94 -12.60 -16.45
N GLU A 114 -0.14 -13.22 -16.91
CA GLU A 114 -0.33 -13.55 -18.33
C GLU A 114 -1.09 -12.44 -19.05
N THR A 115 -2.09 -11.85 -18.40
CA THR A 115 -2.92 -10.79 -18.99
C THR A 115 -2.26 -9.41 -18.92
N PHE A 116 -2.67 -8.51 -19.81
CA PHE A 116 -2.26 -7.10 -19.79
C PHE A 116 -2.69 -6.42 -18.49
N HIS A 117 -3.89 -6.71 -17.98
CA HIS A 117 -4.38 -6.17 -16.72
C HIS A 117 -3.49 -6.58 -15.54
N ALA A 118 -3.16 -7.86 -15.42
CA ALA A 118 -2.31 -8.36 -14.37
C ALA A 118 -0.89 -7.76 -14.42
N LYS A 119 -0.33 -7.57 -15.63
CA LYS A 119 0.98 -6.90 -15.79
C LYS A 119 0.97 -5.46 -15.30
N LEU A 120 -0.08 -4.70 -15.57
CA LEU A 120 -0.22 -3.34 -15.05
C LEU A 120 -0.44 -3.33 -13.53
N HIS A 121 -1.26 -4.28 -13.03
CA HIS A 121 -1.44 -4.46 -11.60
C HIS A 121 -0.10 -4.72 -10.89
N ASP A 122 0.68 -5.68 -11.40
CA ASP A 122 1.96 -6.08 -10.82
C ASP A 122 3.02 -4.96 -10.87
N LEU A 123 2.94 -4.07 -11.86
CA LEU A 123 3.80 -2.88 -11.91
C LEU A 123 3.49 -1.89 -10.76
N SER A 124 2.25 -1.87 -10.26
CA SER A 124 1.83 -0.98 -9.18
C SER A 124 2.61 -1.21 -7.88
N GLY A 125 2.95 -2.46 -7.56
CA GLY A 125 3.67 -2.83 -6.34
C GLY A 125 5.09 -2.24 -6.25
N PRO A 126 5.98 -2.48 -7.22
CA PRO A 126 7.30 -1.85 -7.28
C PRO A 126 7.25 -0.33 -7.32
N LEU A 127 6.30 0.24 -8.08
CA LEU A 127 6.09 1.69 -8.14
C LEU A 127 5.75 2.25 -6.76
N LEU A 128 4.84 1.61 -6.05
CA LEU A 128 4.45 1.97 -4.70
C LEU A 128 5.64 1.91 -3.73
N ALA A 129 6.44 0.83 -3.78
CA ALA A 129 7.58 0.64 -2.91
C ALA A 129 8.65 1.73 -3.09
N VAL A 130 9.04 2.01 -4.35
CA VAL A 130 10.04 3.05 -4.67
C VAL A 130 9.51 4.44 -4.29
N ALA A 131 8.25 4.73 -4.59
CA ALA A 131 7.65 6.01 -4.28
C ALA A 131 7.56 6.27 -2.77
N LEU A 132 7.16 5.28 -1.97
CA LEU A 132 7.06 5.41 -0.51
C LEU A 132 8.42 5.52 0.16
N LEU A 133 9.40 4.73 -0.27
CA LEU A 133 10.78 4.86 0.21
C LEU A 133 11.33 6.27 -0.09
N GLY A 134 11.18 6.73 -1.33
CA GLY A 134 11.61 8.07 -1.74
C GLY A 134 10.87 9.17 -0.97
N ALA A 135 9.57 9.00 -0.70
CA ALA A 135 8.79 9.94 0.09
C ALA A 135 9.30 10.05 1.53
N CYS A 136 9.64 8.93 2.19
CA CYS A 136 10.26 8.95 3.51
C CYS A 136 11.57 9.76 3.49
N LEU A 137 12.45 9.50 2.51
CA LEU A 137 13.74 10.21 2.39
C LEU A 137 13.58 11.70 2.09
N ALA A 138 12.56 12.09 1.32
CA ALA A 138 12.28 13.49 0.98
C ALA A 138 11.59 14.27 2.12
N VAL A 139 10.78 13.58 2.94
CA VAL A 139 10.02 14.17 4.05
C VAL A 139 10.86 14.28 5.32
N ALA A 140 11.72 13.30 5.62
CA ALA A 140 12.50 13.26 6.86
C ALA A 140 13.29 14.57 7.14
N PRO A 141 14.00 15.20 6.17
CA PRO A 141 14.74 16.43 6.42
C PRO A 141 13.86 17.65 6.74
N ARG A 142 12.55 17.56 6.56
CA ARG A 142 11.58 18.61 6.82
C ARG A 142 10.89 18.47 8.18
N LEU A 143 11.23 17.41 8.92
CA LEU A 143 10.66 17.11 10.23
C LEU A 143 11.65 17.43 11.35
N ALA A 144 11.11 17.92 12.47
CA ALA A 144 11.91 17.99 13.72
C ALA A 144 12.01 16.61 14.37
N GLU A 145 13.00 16.44 15.23
CA GLU A 145 13.09 15.23 16.05
C GLU A 145 11.93 15.15 17.06
N PRO A 146 11.45 13.93 17.39
CA PRO A 146 11.94 12.62 16.94
C PRO A 146 11.33 12.11 15.60
N TRP A 147 10.57 12.94 14.91
CA TRP A 147 9.81 12.55 13.71
C TRP A 147 10.67 12.28 12.48
N ALA A 148 11.79 13.00 12.37
CA ALA A 148 12.80 12.74 11.34
C ALA A 148 13.39 11.33 11.50
N THR A 149 13.83 10.98 12.71
CA THR A 149 14.35 9.64 13.03
C THR A 149 13.29 8.56 12.81
N TYR A 150 12.04 8.76 13.26
CA TYR A 150 10.93 7.83 13.01
C TYR A 150 10.75 7.55 11.50
N THR A 151 10.75 8.60 10.69
CA THR A 151 10.59 8.49 9.24
C THR A 151 11.76 7.75 8.58
N LEU A 152 13.00 8.00 9.00
CA LEU A 152 14.18 7.28 8.49
C LEU A 152 14.21 5.81 8.94
N VAL A 153 13.80 5.51 10.16
CA VAL A 153 13.63 4.13 10.64
C VAL A 153 12.56 3.40 9.82
N THR A 154 11.45 4.08 9.52
CA THR A 154 10.42 3.53 8.62
C THR A 154 11.00 3.23 7.23
N ALA A 155 11.82 4.13 6.66
CA ALA A 155 12.48 3.88 5.38
C ALA A 155 13.37 2.62 5.43
N ALA A 156 14.16 2.46 6.48
CA ALA A 156 15.02 1.28 6.65
C ALA A 156 14.22 -0.03 6.78
N ILE A 157 13.17 -0.04 7.61
CA ILE A 157 12.26 -1.19 7.74
C ILE A 157 11.55 -1.44 6.40
N GLY A 158 11.16 -0.38 5.69
CA GLY A 158 10.55 -0.45 4.36
C GLY A 158 11.43 -1.13 3.33
N VAL A 159 12.74 -0.88 3.32
CA VAL A 159 13.70 -1.61 2.47
C VAL A 159 13.71 -3.10 2.81
N ILE A 160 13.80 -3.43 4.11
CA ILE A 160 13.85 -4.82 4.57
C ILE A 160 12.57 -5.57 4.16
N THR A 161 11.40 -5.00 4.41
CA THR A 161 10.11 -5.62 4.09
C THR A 161 9.87 -5.71 2.58
N THR A 162 10.35 -4.73 1.80
CA THR A 162 10.31 -4.78 0.32
C THR A 162 11.18 -5.91 -0.23
N VAL A 163 12.41 -6.04 0.25
CA VAL A 163 13.32 -7.13 -0.17
C VAL A 163 12.73 -8.49 0.21
N TRP A 164 12.18 -8.61 1.41
CA TRP A 164 11.51 -9.82 1.85
C TRP A 164 10.31 -10.18 0.95
N LEU A 165 9.44 -9.20 0.65
CA LEU A 165 8.29 -9.37 -0.23
C LEU A 165 8.73 -9.83 -1.64
N ILE A 166 9.71 -9.15 -2.24
CA ILE A 166 10.22 -9.50 -3.57
C ILE A 166 10.77 -10.93 -3.57
N ALA A 167 11.58 -11.28 -2.57
CA ALA A 167 12.15 -12.62 -2.46
C ALA A 167 11.08 -13.71 -2.27
N ALA A 168 10.07 -13.45 -1.42
CA ALA A 168 8.97 -14.37 -1.19
C ALA A 168 8.10 -14.55 -2.44
N TYR A 169 7.78 -13.44 -3.13
CA TYR A 169 6.96 -13.45 -4.34
C TYR A 169 7.62 -14.24 -5.48
N HIS A 170 8.90 -14.00 -5.77
CA HIS A 170 9.63 -14.70 -6.82
C HIS A 170 9.85 -16.19 -6.56
N ARG A 171 9.87 -16.59 -5.29
CA ARG A 171 10.01 -18.00 -4.87
C ARG A 171 8.67 -18.69 -4.68
N ASP A 172 7.57 -18.00 -4.86
CA ASP A 172 6.22 -18.47 -4.54
C ASP A 172 6.14 -19.06 -3.12
N ALA A 173 6.74 -18.35 -2.16
CA ALA A 173 6.90 -18.84 -0.80
C ALA A 173 5.56 -18.82 -0.04
N ALA A 174 5.34 -19.80 0.83
CA ALA A 174 4.12 -19.92 1.64
C ALA A 174 3.86 -18.72 2.57
N HIS A 175 4.83 -17.82 2.73
CA HIS A 175 4.73 -16.60 3.54
C HIS A 175 4.68 -15.31 2.71
N THR A 176 4.37 -15.39 1.41
CA THR A 176 4.31 -14.21 0.51
C THR A 176 3.29 -13.18 1.00
N GLY A 177 2.11 -13.63 1.42
CA GLY A 177 1.09 -12.76 1.98
C GLY A 177 1.51 -12.07 3.28
N LEU A 178 2.25 -12.76 4.15
CA LEU A 178 2.82 -12.16 5.36
C LEU A 178 3.86 -11.09 5.04
N ALA A 179 4.74 -11.35 4.06
CA ALA A 179 5.75 -10.39 3.64
C ALA A 179 5.10 -9.12 3.07
N GLN A 180 4.03 -9.26 2.27
CA GLN A 180 3.28 -8.11 1.78
C GLN A 180 2.60 -7.33 2.92
N ARG A 181 2.02 -8.02 3.89
CA ARG A 181 1.40 -7.38 5.06
C ARG A 181 2.40 -6.61 5.91
N ALA A 182 3.60 -7.14 6.08
CA ALA A 182 4.67 -6.42 6.77
C ALA A 182 5.07 -5.14 6.01
N PHE A 183 5.21 -5.22 4.69
CA PHE A 183 5.44 -4.05 3.83
C PHE A 183 4.32 -3.01 3.96
N LEU A 184 3.06 -3.43 3.82
CA LEU A 184 1.91 -2.55 3.95
C LEU A 184 1.83 -1.93 5.35
N ALA A 185 1.96 -2.73 6.41
CA ALA A 185 1.91 -2.23 7.79
C ALA A 185 2.97 -1.15 8.05
N THR A 186 4.19 -1.32 7.53
CA THR A 186 5.28 -0.36 7.67
C THR A 186 4.88 1.01 7.13
N TYR A 187 4.41 1.08 5.90
CA TYR A 187 4.13 2.36 5.26
C TYR A 187 2.76 2.93 5.61
N TRP A 188 1.74 2.09 5.80
CA TRP A 188 0.41 2.56 6.21
C TRP A 188 0.41 3.13 7.63
N LEU A 189 1.20 2.52 8.54
CA LEU A 189 1.42 3.09 9.87
C LEU A 189 2.14 4.43 9.77
N TRP A 190 3.18 4.53 8.93
CA TRP A 190 3.89 5.80 8.72
C TRP A 190 2.97 6.89 8.18
N ILE A 191 2.18 6.62 7.14
CA ILE A 191 1.20 7.57 6.58
C ILE A 191 0.21 8.01 7.66
N THR A 192 -0.32 7.07 8.43
CA THR A 192 -1.28 7.37 9.51
C THR A 192 -0.67 8.28 10.56
N VAL A 193 0.48 7.90 11.12
CA VAL A 193 1.13 8.61 12.23
C VAL A 193 1.66 9.97 11.77
N LEU A 194 2.30 10.04 10.59
CA LEU A 194 2.75 11.31 10.01
C LEU A 194 1.57 12.28 9.80
N SER A 195 0.48 11.78 9.23
CA SER A 195 -0.70 12.61 8.94
C SER A 195 -1.33 13.14 10.23
N LEU A 196 -1.47 12.31 11.25
CA LEU A 196 -1.99 12.73 12.55
C LEU A 196 -1.05 13.75 13.22
N HIS A 197 0.26 13.53 13.16
CA HIS A 197 1.24 14.47 13.70
C HIS A 197 1.17 15.84 13.02
N LEU A 198 1.09 15.86 11.69
CA LEU A 198 1.04 17.11 10.94
C LEU A 198 -0.30 17.86 11.11
N ALA A 199 -1.41 17.12 11.27
CA ALA A 199 -2.72 17.71 11.51
C ALA A 199 -2.90 18.27 12.94
N ALA A 200 -2.04 17.88 13.88
CA ALA A 200 -2.06 18.37 15.27
C ALA A 200 -1.15 19.58 15.52
N ARG A 201 -0.48 20.11 14.50
CA ARG A 201 0.37 21.31 14.58
C ARG A 201 -0.43 22.57 14.40
#